data_e950661aa4bd363d7ec8c228bc756b5f
#
_entry.id   e950661aa4bd363d7ec8c228bc756b5f
#
_cell.length_a   1.000
_cell.length_b   1.000
_cell.length_c   1.000
_cell.angle_alpha   90.00
_cell.angle_beta   90.00
_cell.angle_gamma   90.00
#
_symmetry.space_group_name_H-M   'P 1'
#
loop_
_entity.id
_entity.type
_entity.pdbx_description
1 polymer ?
#
loop_
_entity_poly.entity_id
_entity_poly.type
_entity_poly.pdbx_seq_one_letter_code
_entity_poly.pdbx_strand_id
1 'polypeptide(L)'
;MGTSSFICSQSNNRKRKPYNNNLVRFIANENIPELNATLQCLCHIQIFVTYLKGKFNQIKEINSYKIFDKQGKNLTNSLKDLIDNIYNHKLNDETKIMPIQIETNNFYEMFLKINQNYDINNDCLINTILMRLHDELNKAQVGSIQGSPILDENNLNNALTVYKNIFSSNNKSKISDHFFGTYYTFTKCMSCGNEIYKPKAYISQFFNLEDVRKFKYESCMNNLNILYSSPPDYNIINIMDCLYYDRQGKPNPESNQICKKCGVITNINYLTIIHTLPNILIFIFNKANLIPNVKYSIQQQINIDFFVDQKQNKIYDLIGVIFNPYQKKYIALCKSFLNKLWYSYDDENAKLIDDIQIEFNNYDNPYMLIYQ
;
A
#
# COMPACT_ATOMS: atom_id res chain seq x y z
N MET A 1 -28.95 37.06 -55.42
CA MET A 1 -28.93 35.60 -55.25
C MET A 1 -28.08 35.34 -54.00
N GLY A 2 -28.75 35.18 -52.88
CA GLY A 2 -28.11 34.95 -51.58
C GLY A 2 -28.22 33.51 -51.24
N THR A 3 -27.07 32.87 -50.96
CA THR A 3 -27.02 31.51 -50.41
C THR A 3 -26.75 31.62 -48.92
N SER A 4 -27.79 31.40 -48.13
CA SER A 4 -27.70 31.26 -46.69
C SER A 4 -27.19 29.86 -46.36
N SER A 5 -26.00 29.79 -45.76
CA SER A 5 -25.45 28.55 -45.18
C SER A 5 -26.09 28.30 -43.81
N PHE A 6 -26.84 27.22 -43.72
CA PHE A 6 -27.32 26.68 -42.45
C PHE A 6 -26.15 26.10 -41.67
N ILE A 7 -25.80 26.72 -40.56
CA ILE A 7 -24.91 26.13 -39.56
C ILE A 7 -25.75 25.16 -38.72
N CYS A 8 -25.56 23.88 -38.98
CA CYS A 8 -26.14 22.83 -38.16
C CYS A 8 -25.35 22.75 -36.84
N SER A 9 -25.95 23.27 -35.76
CA SER A 9 -25.42 23.09 -34.40
C SER A 9 -25.59 21.63 -34.00
N GLN A 10 -24.51 20.86 -34.10
CA GLN A 10 -24.46 19.53 -33.47
C GLN A 10 -24.53 19.72 -31.95
N SER A 11 -25.71 19.53 -31.39
CA SER A 11 -25.89 19.32 -29.97
C SER A 11 -25.14 18.06 -29.57
N ASN A 12 -24.01 18.22 -28.89
CA ASN A 12 -23.30 17.14 -28.22
C ASN A 12 -24.22 16.53 -27.17
N ASN A 13 -25.04 15.58 -27.57
CA ASN A 13 -25.68 14.64 -26.66
C ASN A 13 -24.58 13.75 -26.06
N ARG A 14 -23.87 14.29 -25.07
CA ARG A 14 -23.13 13.42 -24.11
C ARG A 14 -24.17 12.55 -23.47
N LYS A 15 -24.33 11.32 -23.96
CA LYS A 15 -25.06 10.25 -23.27
C LYS A 15 -24.48 10.21 -21.86
N ARG A 16 -25.21 10.69 -20.87
CA ARG A 16 -24.86 10.51 -19.46
C ARG A 16 -24.71 9.02 -19.28
N LYS A 17 -23.47 8.57 -19.03
CA LYS A 17 -23.21 7.16 -18.66
C LYS A 17 -24.09 6.87 -17.44
N PRO A 18 -24.76 5.72 -17.40
CA PRO A 18 -25.59 5.38 -16.25
C PRO A 18 -24.76 5.54 -14.99
N TYR A 19 -25.21 6.36 -14.05
CA TYR A 19 -24.60 6.48 -12.74
C TYR A 19 -24.49 5.10 -12.15
N ASN A 20 -23.27 4.75 -11.72
CA ASN A 20 -23.05 3.45 -11.10
C ASN A 20 -23.70 3.50 -9.72
N ASN A 21 -24.77 2.77 -9.56
CA ASN A 21 -25.63 2.76 -8.39
C ASN A 21 -24.95 2.20 -7.11
N ASN A 22 -23.63 2.01 -7.12
CA ASN A 22 -22.86 1.43 -6.02
C ASN A 22 -21.96 2.46 -5.32
N LEU A 23 -22.27 3.75 -5.40
CA LEU A 23 -21.59 4.75 -4.58
C LEU A 23 -21.96 4.53 -3.11
N VAL A 24 -21.05 3.94 -2.37
CA VAL A 24 -21.21 3.64 -0.95
C VAL A 24 -20.20 4.44 -0.16
N ARG A 25 -20.64 5.23 0.80
CA ARG A 25 -19.77 5.91 1.76
C ARG A 25 -19.88 5.30 3.15
N PHE A 26 -18.81 5.38 3.90
CA PHE A 26 -18.83 5.00 5.31
C PHE A 26 -19.19 6.19 6.20
N ILE A 27 -19.88 5.93 7.30
CA ILE A 27 -20.19 6.95 8.28
C ILE A 27 -18.91 7.28 9.05
N ALA A 28 -18.68 8.56 9.32
CA ALA A 28 -17.48 9.06 10.01
C ALA A 28 -17.22 8.32 11.34
N ASN A 29 -15.95 8.00 11.59
CA ASN A 29 -15.48 7.47 12.86
C ASN A 29 -14.45 8.43 13.45
N GLU A 30 -14.85 9.17 14.50
CA GLU A 30 -14.02 10.20 15.09
C GLU A 30 -12.78 9.66 15.83
N ASN A 31 -12.84 8.39 16.25
CA ASN A 31 -11.76 7.79 17.05
C ASN A 31 -10.57 7.31 16.20
N ILE A 32 -10.83 6.83 14.98
CA ILE A 32 -9.78 6.46 14.01
C ILE A 32 -10.12 7.10 12.66
N PRO A 33 -9.72 8.37 12.44
CA PRO A 33 -10.11 9.11 11.24
C PRO A 33 -9.66 8.46 9.91
N GLU A 34 -8.54 7.72 9.90
CA GLU A 34 -8.06 7.04 8.68
C GLU A 34 -8.80 5.72 8.37
N LEU A 35 -9.66 5.21 9.30
CA LEU A 35 -10.27 3.89 9.17
C LEU A 35 -11.13 3.78 7.91
N ASN A 36 -12.03 4.73 7.71
CA ASN A 36 -12.94 4.71 6.58
C ASN A 36 -12.21 4.77 5.24
N ALA A 37 -11.20 5.64 5.11
CA ALA A 37 -10.39 5.74 3.90
C ALA A 37 -9.61 4.45 3.63
N THR A 38 -9.04 3.84 4.68
CA THR A 38 -8.32 2.56 4.57
C THR A 38 -9.27 1.43 4.16
N LEU A 39 -10.44 1.34 4.77
CA LEU A 39 -11.46 0.33 4.43
C LEU A 39 -12.00 0.53 3.00
N GLN A 40 -12.23 1.77 2.57
CA GLN A 40 -12.62 2.05 1.19
C GLN A 40 -11.58 1.48 0.21
N CYS A 41 -10.31 1.75 0.42
CA CYS A 41 -9.25 1.21 -0.43
C CYS A 41 -9.22 -0.33 -0.41
N LEU A 42 -9.28 -0.97 0.77
CA LEU A 42 -9.28 -2.44 0.89
C LEU A 42 -10.49 -3.07 0.19
N CYS A 43 -11.67 -2.46 0.30
CA CYS A 43 -12.89 -2.93 -0.36
C CYS A 43 -12.89 -2.71 -1.88
N HIS A 44 -11.90 -2.01 -2.46
CA HIS A 44 -11.74 -1.84 -3.90
C HIS A 44 -10.63 -2.73 -4.51
N ILE A 45 -9.90 -3.50 -3.70
CA ILE A 45 -8.90 -4.46 -4.18
C ILE A 45 -9.61 -5.69 -4.74
N GLN A 46 -9.64 -5.83 -6.07
CA GLN A 46 -10.41 -6.87 -6.78
C GLN A 46 -10.13 -8.28 -6.27
N ILE A 47 -8.86 -8.66 -6.16
CA ILE A 47 -8.45 -10.02 -5.76
C ILE A 47 -8.98 -10.33 -4.36
N PHE A 48 -8.89 -9.37 -3.45
CA PHE A 48 -9.30 -9.50 -2.06
C PHE A 48 -10.83 -9.60 -1.93
N VAL A 49 -11.56 -8.71 -2.61
CA VAL A 49 -13.02 -8.73 -2.63
C VAL A 49 -13.55 -10.04 -3.23
N THR A 50 -12.96 -10.49 -4.36
CA THR A 50 -13.36 -11.75 -5.02
C THR A 50 -13.15 -12.94 -4.10
N TYR A 51 -12.05 -12.96 -3.34
CA TYR A 51 -11.79 -14.02 -2.37
C TYR A 51 -12.85 -14.04 -1.25
N LEU A 52 -13.10 -12.90 -0.61
CA LEU A 52 -14.04 -12.83 0.52
C LEU A 52 -15.47 -13.08 0.10
N LYS A 53 -15.92 -12.62 -1.07
CA LYS A 53 -17.28 -12.87 -1.58
C LYS A 53 -17.48 -14.28 -2.10
N GLY A 54 -16.51 -14.83 -2.83
CA GLY A 54 -16.73 -16.02 -3.65
C GLY A 54 -16.16 -17.32 -3.08
N LYS A 55 -14.93 -17.27 -2.56
CA LYS A 55 -14.18 -18.46 -2.15
C LYS A 55 -14.05 -18.62 -0.64
N PHE A 56 -14.33 -17.56 0.10
CA PHE A 56 -14.18 -17.60 1.54
C PHE A 56 -15.25 -18.47 2.18
N ASN A 57 -14.82 -19.52 2.86
CA ASN A 57 -15.67 -20.36 3.70
C ASN A 57 -15.17 -20.28 5.14
N GLN A 58 -15.91 -19.62 6.00
CA GLN A 58 -15.54 -19.35 7.38
C GLN A 58 -15.05 -20.61 8.12
N ILE A 59 -15.77 -21.73 7.99
CA ILE A 59 -15.44 -22.98 8.69
C ILE A 59 -14.11 -23.58 8.23
N LYS A 60 -13.74 -23.39 6.96
CA LYS A 60 -12.55 -23.96 6.34
C LYS A 60 -11.35 -23.02 6.31
N GLU A 61 -11.61 -21.71 6.30
CA GLU A 61 -10.59 -20.70 6.04
C GLU A 61 -10.06 -20.06 7.32
N ILE A 62 -10.88 -19.94 8.37
CA ILE A 62 -10.45 -19.34 9.63
C ILE A 62 -9.79 -20.38 10.51
N ASN A 63 -8.62 -20.03 10.97
CA ASN A 63 -7.89 -20.86 11.94
C ASN A 63 -8.60 -20.80 13.29
N SER A 64 -9.20 -21.92 13.72
CA SER A 64 -9.97 -22.03 14.96
C SER A 64 -9.18 -21.74 16.24
N TYR A 65 -7.87 -21.70 16.17
CA TYR A 65 -7.00 -21.42 17.32
C TYR A 65 -6.69 -19.94 17.54
N LYS A 66 -7.15 -19.05 16.66
CA LYS A 66 -6.75 -17.63 16.72
C LYS A 66 -7.94 -16.69 16.70
N ILE A 67 -8.01 -15.91 17.75
CA ILE A 67 -8.63 -14.59 17.90
C ILE A 67 -10.10 -14.53 17.50
N PHE A 68 -10.91 -15.19 18.29
CA PHE A 68 -12.33 -14.90 18.39
C PHE A 68 -12.58 -14.01 19.61
N ASP A 69 -13.52 -13.10 19.51
CA ASP A 69 -14.10 -12.53 20.72
C ASP A 69 -14.87 -13.61 21.48
N LYS A 70 -15.33 -13.31 22.70
CA LYS A 70 -16.12 -14.24 23.52
C LYS A 70 -17.40 -14.76 22.82
N GLN A 71 -17.79 -14.15 21.69
CA GLN A 71 -18.96 -14.49 20.88
C GLN A 71 -18.59 -15.23 19.58
N GLY A 72 -17.31 -15.57 19.37
CA GLY A 72 -16.86 -16.25 18.16
C GLY A 72 -16.74 -15.36 16.91
N LYS A 73 -16.76 -14.04 17.08
CA LYS A 73 -16.56 -13.09 16.00
C LYS A 73 -15.08 -12.83 15.75
N ASN A 74 -14.70 -12.50 14.53
CA ASN A 74 -13.34 -12.15 14.12
C ASN A 74 -13.34 -11.01 13.11
N LEU A 75 -12.16 -10.42 12.85
CA LEU A 75 -12.01 -9.27 11.98
C LEU A 75 -12.34 -9.60 10.51
N THR A 76 -11.96 -10.80 10.05
CA THR A 76 -12.21 -11.26 8.67
C THR A 76 -13.71 -11.30 8.35
N ASN A 77 -14.52 -11.81 9.29
CA ASN A 77 -15.98 -11.83 9.11
C ASN A 77 -16.56 -10.42 9.09
N SER A 78 -16.11 -9.55 9.99
CA SER A 78 -16.60 -8.16 10.02
C SER A 78 -16.26 -7.42 8.72
N LEU A 79 -15.08 -7.69 8.13
CA LEU A 79 -14.70 -7.13 6.83
C LEU A 79 -15.53 -7.75 5.68
N LYS A 80 -15.79 -9.07 5.74
CA LYS A 80 -16.65 -9.73 4.77
C LYS A 80 -18.07 -9.16 4.78
N ASP A 81 -18.65 -8.97 5.95
CA ASP A 81 -20.00 -8.40 6.10
C ASP A 81 -20.05 -6.97 5.51
N LEU A 82 -18.99 -6.18 5.72
CA LEU A 82 -18.85 -4.86 5.13
C LEU A 82 -18.81 -4.92 3.60
N ILE A 83 -18.00 -5.82 3.03
CA ILE A 83 -17.90 -6.04 1.58
C ILE A 83 -19.24 -6.53 1.02
N ASP A 84 -19.91 -7.45 1.69
CA ASP A 84 -21.23 -7.93 1.28
C ASP A 84 -22.27 -6.80 1.29
N ASN A 85 -22.24 -5.93 2.29
CA ASN A 85 -23.09 -4.75 2.35
C ASN A 85 -22.80 -3.78 1.19
N ILE A 86 -21.54 -3.56 0.82
CA ILE A 86 -21.18 -2.70 -0.32
C ILE A 86 -21.68 -3.27 -1.66
N TYR A 87 -21.49 -4.56 -1.89
CA TYR A 87 -21.67 -5.15 -3.22
C TYR A 87 -22.97 -5.89 -3.44
N ASN A 88 -23.79 -6.13 -2.39
CA ASN A 88 -25.08 -6.84 -2.49
C ASN A 88 -26.28 -5.90 -2.46
N HIS A 89 -26.09 -4.60 -2.26
CA HIS A 89 -27.19 -3.65 -2.38
C HIS A 89 -27.75 -3.65 -3.80
N LYS A 90 -28.88 -4.34 -3.99
CA LYS A 90 -29.73 -4.13 -5.16
C LYS A 90 -30.46 -2.82 -4.96
N LEU A 91 -30.20 -1.85 -5.81
CA LEU A 91 -31.03 -0.66 -5.87
C LEU A 91 -32.42 -1.08 -6.35
N ASN A 92 -33.37 -1.02 -5.45
CA ASN A 92 -34.78 -1.17 -5.80
C ASN A 92 -35.35 0.11 -6.44
N ASP A 93 -34.54 1.16 -6.60
CA ASP A 93 -35.04 2.46 -7.04
C ASP A 93 -33.96 3.20 -7.86
N GLU A 94 -34.16 3.27 -9.17
CA GLU A 94 -33.26 3.95 -10.11
C GLU A 94 -33.23 5.49 -9.93
N THR A 95 -34.04 6.01 -9.01
CA THR A 95 -34.22 7.46 -8.79
C THR A 95 -33.35 8.04 -7.68
N LYS A 96 -32.69 7.22 -6.84
CA LYS A 96 -31.87 7.73 -5.73
C LYS A 96 -30.44 8.07 -6.17
N ILE A 97 -30.16 9.35 -6.27
CA ILE A 97 -28.86 9.94 -6.60
C ILE A 97 -27.89 9.99 -5.40
N MET A 98 -28.37 9.68 -4.18
CA MET A 98 -27.58 9.81 -2.97
C MET A 98 -26.72 8.55 -2.70
N PRO A 99 -25.47 8.74 -2.25
CA PRO A 99 -24.62 7.61 -1.83
C PRO A 99 -25.28 6.82 -0.70
N ILE A 100 -25.19 5.50 -0.78
CA ILE A 100 -25.61 4.61 0.31
C ILE A 100 -24.64 4.80 1.47
N GLN A 101 -25.17 4.95 2.68
CA GLN A 101 -24.39 5.05 3.91
C GLN A 101 -24.29 3.69 4.59
N ILE A 102 -23.07 3.28 4.92
CA ILE A 102 -22.81 2.04 5.66
C ILE A 102 -22.04 2.37 6.94
N GLU A 103 -22.51 1.81 8.05
CA GLU A 103 -21.81 1.89 9.32
C GLU A 103 -20.63 0.92 9.37
N THR A 104 -19.50 1.41 9.85
CA THR A 104 -18.29 0.61 10.09
C THR A 104 -18.13 0.17 11.54
N ASN A 105 -19.10 0.45 12.40
CA ASN A 105 -19.05 0.23 13.84
C ASN A 105 -18.70 -1.22 14.22
N ASN A 106 -19.32 -2.21 13.56
CA ASN A 106 -19.02 -3.62 13.84
C ASN A 106 -17.55 -3.97 13.57
N PHE A 107 -16.97 -3.44 12.47
CA PHE A 107 -15.56 -3.63 12.16
C PHE A 107 -14.66 -2.88 13.16
N TYR A 108 -15.00 -1.64 13.47
CA TYR A 108 -14.27 -0.81 14.41
C TYR A 108 -14.19 -1.42 15.80
N GLU A 109 -15.33 -1.82 16.36
CA GLU A 109 -15.38 -2.47 17.69
C GLU A 109 -14.57 -3.77 17.71
N MET A 110 -14.66 -4.57 16.65
CA MET A 110 -13.87 -5.80 16.54
C MET A 110 -12.39 -5.50 16.45
N PHE A 111 -12.01 -4.50 15.65
CA PHE A 111 -10.62 -4.06 15.52
C PHE A 111 -10.03 -3.65 16.87
N LEU A 112 -10.73 -2.83 17.65
CA LEU A 112 -10.26 -2.40 18.96
C LEU A 112 -10.20 -3.55 19.97
N LYS A 113 -11.18 -4.46 19.98
CA LYS A 113 -11.15 -5.64 20.87
C LYS A 113 -9.92 -6.52 20.63
N ILE A 114 -9.51 -6.66 19.37
CA ILE A 114 -8.38 -7.50 18.99
C ILE A 114 -7.05 -6.75 19.19
N ASN A 115 -7.04 -5.44 18.99
CA ASN A 115 -5.84 -4.60 19.03
C ASN A 115 -5.87 -3.63 20.22
N GLN A 116 -5.93 -4.17 21.45
CA GLN A 116 -6.05 -3.36 22.67
C GLN A 116 -4.90 -2.35 22.88
N ASN A 117 -3.73 -2.61 22.30
CA ASN A 117 -2.55 -1.77 22.38
C ASN A 117 -2.29 -0.97 21.07
N TYR A 118 -3.31 -0.84 20.20
CA TYR A 118 -3.15 -0.04 18.98
C TYR A 118 -2.92 1.43 19.32
N ASP A 119 -1.79 1.97 18.86
CA ASP A 119 -1.46 3.39 18.97
C ASP A 119 -1.66 4.08 17.62
N ILE A 120 -2.71 4.90 17.54
CA ILE A 120 -3.08 5.65 16.33
C ILE A 120 -1.96 6.56 15.80
N ASN A 121 -1.03 6.97 16.66
CA ASN A 121 0.05 7.87 16.28
C ASN A 121 1.27 7.14 15.72
N ASN A 122 1.52 5.92 16.20
CA ASN A 122 2.72 5.16 15.92
C ASN A 122 2.45 3.95 15.01
N ASP A 123 1.25 3.35 15.09
CA ASP A 123 0.92 2.18 14.30
C ASP A 123 0.36 2.54 12.92
N CYS A 124 0.73 1.77 11.92
CA CYS A 124 0.15 1.87 10.59
C CYS A 124 -1.13 1.05 10.50
N LEU A 125 -2.27 1.70 10.33
CA LEU A 125 -3.58 1.04 10.37
C LEU A 125 -3.72 -0.08 9.34
N ILE A 126 -3.36 0.16 8.08
CA ILE A 126 -3.51 -0.85 7.03
C ILE A 126 -2.64 -2.09 7.32
N ASN A 127 -1.41 -1.89 7.81
CA ASN A 127 -0.54 -3.00 8.18
C ASN A 127 -1.13 -3.80 9.35
N THR A 128 -1.64 -3.11 10.37
CA THR A 128 -2.27 -3.75 11.51
C THR A 128 -3.49 -4.56 11.09
N ILE A 129 -4.35 -4.03 10.23
CA ILE A 129 -5.49 -4.75 9.67
C ILE A 129 -5.02 -5.98 8.89
N LEU A 130 -4.10 -5.81 7.93
CA LEU A 130 -3.64 -6.91 7.08
C LEU A 130 -2.92 -8.00 7.88
N MET A 131 -2.12 -7.66 8.89
CA MET A 131 -1.49 -8.64 9.77
C MET A 131 -2.51 -9.43 10.58
N ARG A 132 -3.56 -8.78 11.10
CA ARG A 132 -4.63 -9.48 11.82
C ARG A 132 -5.44 -10.41 10.92
N LEU A 133 -5.78 -9.95 9.71
CA LEU A 133 -6.42 -10.81 8.72
C LEU A 133 -5.50 -11.98 8.32
N HIS A 134 -4.19 -11.73 8.19
CA HIS A 134 -3.21 -12.79 7.96
C HIS A 134 -3.24 -13.82 9.08
N ASP A 135 -3.18 -13.38 10.33
CA ASP A 135 -3.19 -14.27 11.50
C ASP A 135 -4.45 -15.15 11.56
N GLU A 136 -5.61 -14.58 11.27
CA GLU A 136 -6.90 -15.32 11.25
C GLU A 136 -6.97 -16.34 10.10
N LEU A 137 -6.42 -15.99 8.93
CA LEU A 137 -6.48 -16.79 7.70
C LEU A 137 -5.27 -17.72 7.51
N ASN A 138 -4.27 -17.65 8.38
CA ASN A 138 -3.03 -18.40 8.23
C ASN A 138 -3.21 -19.88 8.60
N LYS A 139 -3.10 -20.74 7.56
CA LYS A 139 -3.21 -22.20 7.69
C LYS A 139 -1.88 -22.89 7.99
N ALA A 140 -0.82 -22.13 8.27
CA ALA A 140 0.44 -22.71 8.65
C ALA A 140 0.29 -23.48 9.96
N GLN A 141 0.67 -24.74 9.96
CA GLN A 141 0.77 -25.53 11.19
C GLN A 141 2.03 -25.10 11.92
N VAL A 142 1.88 -24.77 13.22
CA VAL A 142 3.02 -24.54 14.10
C VAL A 142 3.69 -25.89 14.35
N GLY A 143 4.56 -26.27 13.42
CA GLY A 143 5.35 -27.49 13.51
C GLY A 143 6.82 -27.14 13.47
N SER A 144 7.63 -27.77 14.29
CA SER A 144 9.08 -27.69 14.21
C SER A 144 9.51 -28.05 12.78
N ILE A 145 10.18 -27.13 12.10
CA ILE A 145 10.87 -27.44 10.85
C ILE A 145 12.02 -28.38 11.25
N GLN A 146 11.76 -29.69 11.21
CA GLN A 146 12.81 -30.67 11.38
C GLN A 146 13.77 -30.55 10.18
N GLY A 147 15.03 -30.25 10.46
CA GLY A 147 16.06 -30.19 9.43
C GLY A 147 16.12 -28.86 8.67
N SER A 148 15.85 -27.72 9.32
CA SER A 148 16.11 -26.41 8.71
C SER A 148 17.56 -26.35 8.24
N PRO A 149 17.82 -26.00 6.97
CA PRO A 149 19.19 -25.80 6.51
C PRO A 149 19.85 -24.71 7.36
N ILE A 150 21.13 -24.86 7.63
CA ILE A 150 21.90 -23.88 8.41
C ILE A 150 21.90 -22.57 7.64
N LEU A 151 21.47 -21.50 8.30
CA LEU A 151 21.49 -20.15 7.74
C LEU A 151 22.92 -19.66 7.63
N ASP A 152 23.38 -19.44 6.40
CA ASP A 152 24.64 -18.76 6.12
C ASP A 152 24.34 -17.35 5.58
N GLU A 153 24.38 -16.37 6.46
CA GLU A 153 24.14 -14.97 6.11
C GLU A 153 25.22 -14.38 5.19
N ASN A 154 26.37 -15.04 5.03
CA ASN A 154 27.43 -14.62 4.13
C ASN A 154 27.23 -15.10 2.68
N ASN A 155 26.24 -15.97 2.47
CA ASN A 155 25.89 -16.47 1.15
C ASN A 155 24.45 -16.07 0.79
N LEU A 156 24.29 -15.17 -0.20
CA LEU A 156 22.98 -14.67 -0.61
C LEU A 156 22.00 -15.78 -0.99
N ASN A 157 22.45 -16.76 -1.81
CA ASN A 157 21.56 -17.82 -2.27
C ASN A 157 21.09 -18.71 -1.12
N ASN A 158 22.00 -19.02 -0.17
CA ASN A 158 21.64 -19.77 1.02
C ASN A 158 20.67 -18.96 1.89
N ALA A 159 20.97 -17.71 2.19
CA ALA A 159 20.12 -16.84 3.01
C ALA A 159 18.72 -16.70 2.44
N LEU A 160 18.58 -16.46 1.13
CA LEU A 160 17.29 -16.36 0.45
C LEU A 160 16.53 -17.69 0.44
N THR A 161 17.20 -18.81 0.17
CA THR A 161 16.57 -20.13 0.13
C THR A 161 16.06 -20.54 1.50
N VAL A 162 16.88 -20.39 2.54
CA VAL A 162 16.49 -20.70 3.93
C VAL A 162 15.33 -19.82 4.35
N TYR A 163 15.42 -18.51 4.09
CA TYR A 163 14.34 -17.58 4.40
C TYR A 163 13.04 -17.93 3.71
N LYS A 164 13.07 -18.21 2.39
CA LYS A 164 11.90 -18.60 1.60
C LYS A 164 11.23 -19.84 2.17
N ASN A 165 12.00 -20.86 2.56
CA ASN A 165 11.47 -22.10 3.13
C ASN A 165 10.80 -21.84 4.50
N ILE A 166 11.44 -21.07 5.37
CA ILE A 166 10.88 -20.70 6.66
C ILE A 166 9.62 -19.84 6.47
N PHE A 167 9.69 -18.83 5.59
CA PHE A 167 8.56 -17.94 5.33
C PHE A 167 7.36 -18.72 4.79
N SER A 168 7.54 -19.53 3.76
CA SER A 168 6.44 -20.30 3.14
C SER A 168 5.86 -21.39 4.03
N SER A 169 6.63 -21.90 5.00
CA SER A 169 6.11 -22.85 5.99
C SER A 169 5.23 -22.16 7.03
N ASN A 170 5.56 -20.93 7.40
CA ASN A 170 4.91 -20.19 8.48
C ASN A 170 3.77 -19.26 7.99
N ASN A 171 3.73 -18.94 6.70
CA ASN A 171 2.79 -17.95 6.14
C ASN A 171 2.00 -18.56 4.97
N LYS A 172 0.81 -19.08 5.28
CA LYS A 172 -0.10 -19.74 4.32
C LYS A 172 -1.49 -19.11 4.36
N SER A 173 -1.60 -17.87 3.93
CA SER A 173 -2.88 -17.16 3.85
C SER A 173 -3.01 -16.42 2.52
N LYS A 174 -4.24 -16.03 2.17
CA LYS A 174 -4.47 -15.15 1.02
C LYS A 174 -3.84 -13.76 1.20
N ILE A 175 -3.63 -13.32 2.43
CA ILE A 175 -2.91 -12.08 2.71
C ILE A 175 -1.42 -12.25 2.35
N SER A 176 -0.78 -13.33 2.80
CA SER A 176 0.62 -13.59 2.43
C SER A 176 0.80 -13.80 0.93
N ASP A 177 -0.14 -14.44 0.24
CA ASP A 177 -0.08 -14.70 -1.20
C ASP A 177 -0.11 -13.42 -2.05
N HIS A 178 -0.76 -12.35 -1.55
CA HIS A 178 -1.04 -11.17 -2.36
C HIS A 178 -0.35 -9.88 -1.87
N PHE A 179 -0.09 -9.76 -0.57
CA PHE A 179 0.41 -8.52 0.02
C PHE A 179 1.87 -8.60 0.49
N PHE A 180 2.44 -9.81 0.64
CA PHE A 180 3.83 -9.92 1.09
C PHE A 180 4.80 -9.94 -0.09
N GLY A 181 5.74 -9.02 -0.05
CA GLY A 181 6.98 -9.07 -0.81
C GLY A 181 8.15 -9.43 0.08
N THR A 182 9.30 -9.63 -0.52
CA THR A 182 10.55 -9.86 0.20
C THR A 182 11.63 -8.88 -0.26
N TYR A 183 12.43 -8.42 0.69
CA TYR A 183 13.66 -7.70 0.43
C TYR A 183 14.79 -8.29 1.25
N TYR A 184 16.01 -7.95 0.93
CA TYR A 184 17.14 -8.22 1.81
C TYR A 184 17.97 -6.95 2.01
N THR A 185 18.55 -6.84 3.20
CA THR A 185 19.57 -5.85 3.46
C THR A 185 20.92 -6.48 3.19
N PHE A 186 21.75 -5.76 2.45
CA PHE A 186 23.13 -6.10 2.18
C PHE A 186 24.03 -5.17 2.98
N THR A 187 24.94 -5.74 3.75
CA THR A 187 25.96 -4.98 4.48
C THR A 187 27.36 -5.50 4.14
N LYS A 188 28.29 -4.58 3.92
CA LYS A 188 29.69 -4.91 3.59
C LYS A 188 30.64 -4.18 4.53
N CYS A 189 31.44 -4.94 5.25
CA CYS A 189 32.51 -4.38 6.07
C CYS A 189 33.64 -3.84 5.20
N MET A 190 33.92 -2.55 5.29
CA MET A 190 34.95 -1.90 4.47
C MET A 190 36.36 -2.31 4.87
N SER A 191 36.59 -2.85 6.05
CA SER A 191 37.90 -3.30 6.52
C SER A 191 38.29 -4.69 6.07
N CYS A 192 37.37 -5.67 6.16
CA CYS A 192 37.67 -7.07 5.83
C CYS A 192 36.85 -7.63 4.66
N GLY A 193 36.03 -6.81 4.02
CA GLY A 193 35.19 -7.21 2.90
C GLY A 193 34.08 -8.19 3.23
N ASN A 194 33.83 -8.48 4.52
CA ASN A 194 32.78 -9.41 4.90
C ASN A 194 31.41 -8.88 4.48
N GLU A 195 30.63 -9.72 3.79
CA GLU A 195 29.31 -9.42 3.29
C GLU A 195 28.26 -10.19 4.11
N ILE A 196 27.15 -9.53 4.46
CA ILE A 196 26.04 -10.14 5.22
C ILE A 196 24.73 -9.79 4.51
N TYR A 197 23.88 -10.80 4.34
CA TYR A 197 22.57 -10.72 3.67
C TYR A 197 21.49 -11.10 4.65
N LYS A 198 20.54 -10.20 4.92
CA LYS A 198 19.42 -10.44 5.84
C LYS A 198 18.08 -10.28 5.11
N PRO A 199 17.47 -11.38 4.63
CA PRO A 199 16.15 -11.34 4.03
C PRO A 199 15.05 -11.02 5.04
N LYS A 200 14.05 -10.27 4.59
CA LYS A 200 12.85 -9.93 5.37
C LYS A 200 11.62 -9.85 4.46
N ALA A 201 10.42 -10.13 5.02
CA ALA A 201 9.17 -9.83 4.35
C ALA A 201 8.72 -8.39 4.63
N TYR A 202 7.91 -7.85 3.72
CA TYR A 202 7.23 -6.57 3.90
C TYR A 202 5.81 -6.64 3.34
N ILE A 203 4.90 -5.83 3.87
CA ILE A 203 3.55 -5.59 3.35
C ILE A 203 3.49 -4.23 2.67
N SER A 204 4.12 -3.24 3.29
CA SER A 204 4.20 -1.87 2.79
C SER A 204 5.61 -1.31 2.91
N GLN A 205 5.88 -0.28 2.13
CA GLN A 205 7.14 0.47 2.21
C GLN A 205 6.85 1.89 2.71
N PHE A 206 7.65 2.35 3.67
CA PHE A 206 7.51 3.66 4.31
C PHE A 206 8.57 4.62 3.83
N PHE A 207 8.12 5.84 3.48
CA PHE A 207 9.00 6.90 3.04
C PHE A 207 8.74 8.20 3.80
N ASN A 208 9.82 8.82 4.25
CA ASN A 208 9.82 10.22 4.66
C ASN A 208 10.15 11.07 3.43
N LEU A 209 9.18 11.84 2.94
CA LEU A 209 9.35 12.62 1.71
C LEU A 209 10.44 13.69 1.84
N GLU A 210 10.68 14.23 3.02
CA GLU A 210 11.76 15.20 3.25
C GLU A 210 13.14 14.55 3.14
N ASP A 211 13.30 13.34 3.66
CA ASP A 211 14.56 12.62 3.53
C ASP A 211 14.82 12.23 2.08
N VAL A 212 13.77 11.82 1.36
CA VAL A 212 13.83 11.55 -0.09
C VAL A 212 14.22 12.81 -0.86
N ARG A 213 13.63 13.97 -0.54
CA ARG A 213 13.96 15.25 -1.15
C ARG A 213 15.41 15.65 -0.91
N LYS A 214 15.89 15.54 0.32
CA LYS A 214 17.29 15.83 0.68
C LYS A 214 18.25 14.95 -0.11
N PHE A 215 17.99 13.65 -0.15
CA PHE A 215 18.80 12.70 -0.91
C PHE A 215 18.81 13.03 -2.42
N LYS A 216 17.65 13.36 -2.98
CA LYS A 216 17.54 13.78 -4.39
C LYS A 216 18.34 15.05 -4.66
N TYR A 217 18.23 16.05 -3.78
CA TYR A 217 19.00 17.29 -3.87
C TYR A 217 20.51 17.04 -3.83
N GLU A 218 21.01 16.28 -2.86
CA GLU A 218 22.41 15.93 -2.72
C GLU A 218 22.92 15.16 -3.94
N SER A 219 22.13 14.22 -4.46
CA SER A 219 22.47 13.45 -5.67
C SER A 219 22.54 14.34 -6.90
N CYS A 220 21.63 15.33 -7.04
CA CYS A 220 21.68 16.31 -8.11
C CYS A 220 22.92 17.19 -8.00
N MET A 221 23.24 17.70 -6.81
CA MET A 221 24.40 18.57 -6.58
C MET A 221 25.73 17.86 -6.83
N ASN A 222 25.86 16.60 -6.45
CA ASN A 222 27.07 15.81 -6.68
C ASN A 222 27.27 15.46 -8.18
N ASN A 223 26.20 15.46 -8.98
CA ASN A 223 26.22 15.18 -10.41
C ASN A 223 26.24 16.44 -11.30
N LEU A 224 26.25 17.63 -10.72
CA LEU A 224 26.26 18.92 -11.45
C LEU A 224 27.50 19.16 -12.34
N ASN A 225 28.49 18.28 -12.29
CA ASN A 225 29.60 18.28 -13.26
C ASN A 225 29.23 17.69 -14.65
N ILE A 226 28.00 17.18 -14.80
CA ILE A 226 27.46 16.64 -16.05
C ILE A 226 26.38 17.61 -16.53
N LEU A 227 26.67 18.36 -17.57
CA LEU A 227 25.87 19.20 -18.46
C LEU A 227 24.32 18.95 -18.42
N TYR A 228 23.64 19.44 -17.39
CA TYR A 228 22.21 19.63 -17.46
C TYR A 228 21.92 21.08 -17.85
N SER A 229 21.15 21.27 -18.92
CA SER A 229 20.66 22.58 -19.35
C SER A 229 19.72 23.26 -18.34
N SER A 230 19.18 22.48 -17.40
CA SER A 230 18.46 22.94 -16.18
C SER A 230 18.53 21.85 -15.11
N PRO A 231 18.81 22.20 -13.83
CA PRO A 231 18.78 21.20 -12.77
C PRO A 231 17.33 20.64 -12.63
N PRO A 232 17.18 19.32 -12.42
CA PRO A 232 15.85 18.74 -12.19
C PRO A 232 15.23 19.36 -10.93
N ASP A 233 13.92 19.58 -10.95
CA ASP A 233 13.21 20.10 -9.77
C ASP A 233 13.22 19.04 -8.66
N TYR A 234 14.11 19.22 -7.69
CA TYR A 234 14.26 18.32 -6.54
C TYR A 234 13.10 18.41 -5.56
N ASN A 235 12.21 19.39 -5.70
CA ASN A 235 11.00 19.52 -4.90
C ASN A 235 9.84 18.65 -5.42
N ILE A 236 9.92 18.18 -6.67
CA ILE A 236 8.97 17.21 -7.21
C ILE A 236 9.53 15.80 -7.00
N ILE A 237 8.86 15.02 -6.16
CA ILE A 237 9.24 13.64 -5.82
C ILE A 237 8.25 12.67 -6.46
N ASN A 238 8.72 11.52 -6.86
CA ASN A 238 7.89 10.40 -7.33
C ASN A 238 8.34 9.09 -6.68
N ILE A 239 7.65 7.99 -7.00
CA ILE A 239 7.97 6.68 -6.39
C ILE A 239 9.38 6.18 -6.74
N MET A 240 9.92 6.53 -7.91
CA MET A 240 11.26 6.13 -8.28
C MET A 240 12.31 6.80 -7.39
N ASP A 241 12.12 8.08 -7.06
CA ASP A 241 12.98 8.80 -6.11
C ASP A 241 12.96 8.14 -4.72
N CYS A 242 11.76 7.71 -4.28
CA CYS A 242 11.59 7.00 -3.01
C CYS A 242 12.33 5.65 -3.00
N LEU A 243 12.24 4.89 -4.07
CA LEU A 243 12.92 3.60 -4.21
C LEU A 243 14.45 3.75 -4.35
N TYR A 244 14.91 4.80 -5.01
CA TYR A 244 16.34 5.13 -5.03
C TYR A 244 16.86 5.46 -3.63
N TYR A 245 16.11 6.28 -2.88
CA TYR A 245 16.46 6.59 -1.51
C TYR A 245 16.47 5.33 -0.63
N ASP A 246 15.47 4.46 -0.76
CA ASP A 246 15.42 3.20 0.00
C ASP A 246 16.62 2.30 -0.29
N ARG A 247 17.03 2.25 -1.56
CA ARG A 247 18.13 1.42 -2.01
C ARG A 247 19.51 1.92 -1.55
N GLN A 248 19.75 3.24 -1.56
CA GLN A 248 21.09 3.81 -1.41
C GLN A 248 21.20 4.95 -0.40
N GLY A 249 20.11 5.65 -0.12
CA GLY A 249 20.13 6.90 0.67
C GLY A 249 19.82 6.72 2.14
N LYS A 250 19.24 5.60 2.55
CA LYS A 250 18.89 5.38 3.95
C LYS A 250 20.15 5.26 4.81
N PRO A 251 20.19 5.96 5.97
CA PRO A 251 21.27 5.79 6.93
C PRO A 251 21.35 4.31 7.35
N ASN A 252 22.56 3.82 7.49
CA ASN A 252 22.78 2.48 8.01
C ASN A 252 22.42 2.43 9.51
N PRO A 253 21.37 1.70 9.92
CA PRO A 253 21.01 1.57 11.33
C PRO A 253 22.08 0.84 12.15
N GLU A 254 22.99 0.13 11.48
CA GLU A 254 24.08 -0.63 12.08
C GLU A 254 25.44 0.07 11.97
N SER A 255 25.46 1.40 11.70
CA SER A 255 26.70 2.16 11.42
C SER A 255 27.77 2.10 12.52
N ASN A 256 27.39 1.81 13.76
CA ASN A 256 28.27 1.70 14.91
C ASN A 256 28.49 0.25 15.38
N GLN A 257 28.12 -0.75 14.58
CA GLN A 257 28.30 -2.14 14.98
C GLN A 257 29.72 -2.64 14.67
N ILE A 258 30.20 -3.48 15.56
CA ILE A 258 31.45 -4.20 15.40
C ILE A 258 31.26 -5.31 14.36
N CYS A 259 32.13 -5.34 13.34
CA CYS A 259 32.11 -6.44 12.39
C CYS A 259 32.37 -7.77 13.10
N LYS A 260 31.44 -8.71 13.01
CA LYS A 260 31.53 -10.02 13.68
C LYS A 260 32.74 -10.84 13.22
N LYS A 261 33.31 -10.56 12.02
CA LYS A 261 34.44 -11.30 11.47
C LYS A 261 35.78 -10.73 11.87
N CYS A 262 35.98 -9.41 11.80
CA CYS A 262 37.27 -8.79 12.09
C CYS A 262 37.33 -8.01 13.40
N GLY A 263 36.24 -7.88 14.13
CA GLY A 263 36.17 -7.18 15.41
C GLY A 263 36.34 -5.65 15.33
N VAL A 264 36.39 -5.07 14.15
CA VAL A 264 36.64 -3.64 13.97
C VAL A 264 35.33 -2.88 13.77
N ILE A 265 35.19 -1.72 14.42
CA ILE A 265 34.10 -0.76 14.11
C ILE A 265 34.48 -0.11 12.80
N THR A 266 33.71 -0.36 11.73
CA THR A 266 34.01 0.17 10.41
C THR A 266 32.79 0.83 9.80
N ASN A 267 33.07 1.70 8.81
CA ASN A 267 32.03 2.13 7.88
C ASN A 267 31.47 0.90 7.17
N ILE A 268 30.19 0.62 7.38
CA ILE A 268 29.48 -0.49 6.75
C ILE A 268 28.70 0.11 5.58
N ASN A 269 28.95 -0.38 4.38
CA ASN A 269 28.07 -0.07 3.25
C ASN A 269 26.74 -0.83 3.46
N TYR A 270 25.63 -0.13 3.35
CA TYR A 270 24.29 -0.65 3.60
C TYR A 270 23.39 -0.39 2.39
N LEU A 271 22.77 -1.44 1.87
CA LEU A 271 21.82 -1.36 0.76
C LEU A 271 20.57 -2.16 1.10
N THR A 272 19.43 -1.67 0.66
CA THR A 272 18.17 -2.43 0.67
C THR A 272 17.83 -2.84 -0.76
N ILE A 273 17.62 -4.12 -0.99
CA ILE A 273 17.34 -4.67 -2.34
C ILE A 273 16.05 -5.46 -2.28
N ILE A 274 15.09 -5.05 -3.11
CA ILE A 274 13.83 -5.79 -3.26
C ILE A 274 14.12 -7.10 -4.00
N HIS A 275 13.75 -8.24 -3.40
CA HIS A 275 13.95 -9.55 -4.02
C HIS A 275 12.71 -10.01 -4.77
N THR A 276 11.53 -9.95 -4.14
CA THR A 276 10.25 -10.29 -4.78
C THR A 276 9.19 -9.23 -4.52
N LEU A 277 8.34 -9.02 -5.52
CA LEU A 277 7.22 -8.08 -5.42
C LEU A 277 5.93 -8.80 -5.04
N PRO A 278 5.08 -8.21 -4.19
CA PRO A 278 3.73 -8.70 -3.96
C PRO A 278 2.82 -8.45 -5.16
N ASN A 279 1.62 -9.01 -5.16
CA ASN A 279 0.60 -8.68 -6.16
C ASN A 279 0.02 -7.26 -5.94
N ILE A 280 0.02 -6.81 -4.69
CA ILE A 280 -0.49 -5.52 -4.26
C ILE A 280 0.65 -4.77 -3.56
N LEU A 281 1.06 -3.66 -4.14
CA LEU A 281 2.08 -2.78 -3.58
C LEU A 281 1.41 -1.67 -2.78
N ILE A 282 1.91 -1.44 -1.57
CA ILE A 282 1.43 -0.38 -0.69
C ILE A 282 2.63 0.50 -0.32
N PHE A 283 2.53 1.78 -0.67
CA PHE A 283 3.49 2.80 -0.28
C PHE A 283 2.84 3.76 0.70
N ILE A 284 3.53 4.05 1.81
CA ILE A 284 3.04 4.90 2.88
C ILE A 284 4.04 6.03 3.08
N PHE A 285 3.52 7.24 3.20
CA PHE A 285 4.30 8.43 3.42
C PHE A 285 4.01 8.97 4.81
N ASN A 286 4.96 9.66 5.41
CA ASN A 286 4.81 10.20 6.76
C ASN A 286 3.59 11.13 6.89
N LYS A 287 2.83 10.92 7.96
CA LYS A 287 1.51 11.54 8.20
C LYS A 287 1.53 13.07 8.34
N ALA A 288 2.60 13.69 8.78
CA ALA A 288 2.37 14.88 9.56
C ALA A 288 3.11 16.13 9.10
N ASN A 289 3.99 16.05 8.19
CA ASN A 289 4.74 17.25 7.86
C ASN A 289 4.33 17.71 6.47
N LEU A 290 3.38 18.65 6.43
CA LEU A 290 3.29 19.58 5.32
C LEU A 290 4.68 20.21 5.19
N ILE A 291 5.53 19.55 4.40
CA ILE A 291 6.85 20.05 4.11
C ILE A 291 6.61 21.16 3.09
N PRO A 292 6.81 22.41 3.47
CA PRO A 292 6.63 23.50 2.53
C PRO A 292 7.46 23.22 1.28
N ASN A 293 6.84 23.31 0.13
CA ASN A 293 7.45 23.18 -1.19
C ASN A 293 7.81 21.76 -1.69
N VAL A 294 7.42 20.68 -1.03
CA VAL A 294 7.53 19.33 -1.60
C VAL A 294 6.22 18.95 -2.26
N LYS A 295 6.27 18.58 -3.53
CA LYS A 295 5.13 18.07 -4.30
C LYS A 295 5.40 16.64 -4.73
N TYR A 296 4.45 15.74 -4.47
CA TYR A 296 4.53 14.37 -4.94
C TYR A 296 3.82 14.22 -6.29
N SER A 297 4.54 13.67 -7.28
CA SER A 297 3.98 13.34 -8.59
C SER A 297 3.45 11.92 -8.60
N ILE A 298 2.12 11.77 -8.60
CA ILE A 298 1.44 10.48 -8.59
C ILE A 298 1.40 9.90 -10.01
N GLN A 299 1.90 8.68 -10.17
CA GLN A 299 1.91 7.95 -11.43
C GLN A 299 0.78 6.92 -11.43
N GLN A 300 -0.04 6.89 -12.50
CA GLN A 300 -1.14 5.91 -12.61
C GLN A 300 -0.66 4.49 -12.91
N GLN A 301 0.52 4.36 -13.53
CA GLN A 301 1.17 3.07 -13.78
C GLN A 301 2.65 3.16 -13.41
N ILE A 302 3.17 2.09 -12.82
CA ILE A 302 4.59 1.99 -12.47
C ILE A 302 5.16 0.64 -12.90
N ASN A 303 6.41 0.66 -13.34
CA ASN A 303 7.27 -0.52 -13.45
C ASN A 303 8.50 -0.27 -12.58
N ILE A 304 8.70 -1.11 -11.58
CA ILE A 304 9.78 -0.98 -10.61
C ILE A 304 10.84 -2.08 -10.71
N ASP A 305 10.87 -2.80 -11.82
CA ASP A 305 11.81 -3.91 -12.07
C ASP A 305 13.28 -3.50 -11.96
N PHE A 306 13.59 -2.21 -12.15
CA PHE A 306 14.96 -1.70 -11.96
C PHE A 306 15.45 -1.87 -10.51
N PHE A 307 14.54 -1.85 -9.55
CA PHE A 307 14.83 -1.95 -8.11
C PHE A 307 14.77 -3.38 -7.59
N VAL A 308 14.34 -4.33 -8.42
CA VAL A 308 14.07 -5.72 -8.05
C VAL A 308 15.19 -6.62 -8.56
N ASP A 309 15.68 -7.48 -7.69
CA ASP A 309 16.70 -8.48 -8.02
C ASP A 309 16.15 -9.50 -9.03
N GLN A 310 14.95 -10.02 -8.77
CA GLN A 310 14.24 -10.90 -9.70
C GLN A 310 13.23 -10.12 -10.54
N LYS A 311 13.65 -9.64 -11.71
CA LYS A 311 12.76 -8.91 -12.63
C LYS A 311 11.55 -9.73 -13.02
N GLN A 312 10.38 -9.14 -12.92
CA GLN A 312 9.10 -9.78 -13.22
C GLN A 312 8.42 -9.21 -14.46
N ASN A 313 8.92 -8.12 -15.04
CA ASN A 313 8.33 -7.35 -16.14
C ASN A 313 6.87 -6.97 -15.86
N LYS A 314 6.56 -6.70 -14.59
CA LYS A 314 5.21 -6.40 -14.14
C LYS A 314 4.96 -4.91 -14.13
N ILE A 315 3.87 -4.50 -14.76
CA ILE A 315 3.33 -3.14 -14.67
C ILE A 315 2.22 -3.16 -13.61
N TYR A 316 2.29 -2.23 -12.69
CA TYR A 316 1.29 -2.05 -11.65
C TYR A 316 0.42 -0.85 -11.95
N ASP A 317 -0.90 -1.04 -11.92
CA ASP A 317 -1.88 0.02 -12.02
C ASP A 317 -2.20 0.61 -10.64
N LEU A 318 -2.27 1.93 -10.53
CA LEU A 318 -2.77 2.60 -9.34
C LEU A 318 -4.26 2.31 -9.18
N ILE A 319 -4.65 1.82 -8.01
CA ILE A 319 -6.04 1.47 -7.69
C ILE A 319 -6.58 2.22 -6.48
N GLY A 320 -5.72 2.79 -5.64
CA GLY A 320 -6.14 3.53 -4.46
C GLY A 320 -5.12 4.59 -4.06
N VAL A 321 -5.63 5.73 -3.60
CA VAL A 321 -4.84 6.82 -3.02
C VAL A 321 -5.56 7.30 -1.77
N ILE A 322 -4.83 7.50 -0.70
CA ILE A 322 -5.35 8.17 0.49
C ILE A 322 -4.59 9.48 0.68
N PHE A 323 -5.32 10.56 0.81
CA PHE A 323 -4.80 11.88 1.20
C PHE A 323 -5.18 12.20 2.63
N ASN A 324 -4.32 12.95 3.32
CA ASN A 324 -4.59 13.54 4.63
C ASN A 324 -4.36 15.05 4.57
N PRO A 325 -5.27 15.81 3.93
CA PRO A 325 -5.09 17.24 3.72
C PRO A 325 -5.15 18.04 5.03
N TYR A 326 -5.87 17.55 6.03
CA TYR A 326 -6.02 18.20 7.34
C TYR A 326 -5.93 17.13 8.43
N GLN A 327 -5.16 17.35 9.47
CA GLN A 327 -4.73 16.39 10.51
C GLN A 327 -5.72 15.30 10.99
N LYS A 328 -7.01 15.44 10.71
CA LYS A 328 -8.05 14.47 11.08
C LYS A 328 -9.00 14.12 9.94
N LYS A 329 -8.75 14.61 8.72
CA LYS A 329 -9.60 14.32 7.56
C LYS A 329 -8.84 13.52 6.54
N TYR A 330 -9.32 12.31 6.27
CA TYR A 330 -8.76 11.43 5.25
C TYR A 330 -9.72 11.32 4.07
N ILE A 331 -9.16 11.36 2.87
CA ILE A 331 -9.91 11.24 1.61
C ILE A 331 -9.33 10.06 0.84
N ALA A 332 -10.18 9.11 0.48
CA ALA A 332 -9.79 7.99 -0.35
C ALA A 332 -10.24 8.21 -1.80
N LEU A 333 -9.32 8.07 -2.74
CA LEU A 333 -9.62 7.96 -4.15
C LEU A 333 -9.43 6.51 -4.56
N CYS A 334 -10.50 5.84 -5.02
CA CYS A 334 -10.45 4.43 -5.36
C CYS A 334 -10.92 4.18 -6.80
N LYS A 335 -10.18 3.34 -7.52
CA LYS A 335 -10.55 2.87 -8.86
C LYS A 335 -11.44 1.65 -8.73
N SER A 336 -12.68 1.75 -9.17
CA SER A 336 -13.61 0.62 -9.16
C SER A 336 -13.13 -0.47 -10.12
N PHE A 337 -13.01 -1.70 -9.62
CA PHE A 337 -12.66 -2.85 -10.47
C PHE A 337 -13.80 -3.28 -11.39
N LEU A 338 -15.06 -2.85 -11.12
CA LEU A 338 -16.24 -3.20 -11.90
C LEU A 338 -16.32 -2.40 -13.21
N ASN A 339 -16.10 -1.08 -13.15
CA ASN A 339 -16.27 -0.17 -14.29
C ASN A 339 -15.01 0.64 -14.64
N LYS A 340 -13.92 0.44 -13.89
CA LYS A 340 -12.63 1.12 -14.07
C LYS A 340 -12.67 2.65 -13.89
N LEU A 341 -13.74 3.19 -13.32
CA LEU A 341 -13.88 4.60 -13.00
C LEU A 341 -13.32 4.90 -11.61
N TRP A 342 -12.92 6.15 -11.41
CA TRP A 342 -12.42 6.63 -10.13
C TRP A 342 -13.52 7.28 -9.32
N TYR A 343 -13.47 7.06 -8.01
CA TYR A 343 -14.40 7.62 -7.04
C TYR A 343 -13.64 8.23 -5.88
N SER A 344 -14.12 9.38 -5.39
CA SER A 344 -13.63 10.03 -4.18
C SER A 344 -14.59 9.73 -3.04
N TYR A 345 -14.03 9.38 -1.90
CA TYR A 345 -14.75 9.11 -0.66
C TYR A 345 -14.15 9.96 0.45
N ASP A 346 -14.97 10.77 1.07
CA ASP A 346 -14.71 11.39 2.35
C ASP A 346 -15.83 10.98 3.34
N ASP A 347 -15.72 11.41 4.60
CA ASP A 347 -16.70 11.03 5.61
C ASP A 347 -18.12 11.59 5.32
N GLU A 348 -18.23 12.62 4.49
CA GLU A 348 -19.48 13.30 4.18
C GLU A 348 -20.03 12.89 2.81
N ASN A 349 -19.14 12.56 1.86
CA ASN A 349 -19.51 12.42 0.46
C ASN A 349 -18.85 11.23 -0.21
N ALA A 350 -19.52 10.73 -1.25
CA ALA A 350 -18.94 9.84 -2.24
C ALA A 350 -19.31 10.37 -3.63
N LYS A 351 -18.33 10.63 -4.49
CA LYS A 351 -18.53 11.20 -5.82
C LYS A 351 -17.73 10.50 -6.90
N LEU A 352 -18.25 10.46 -8.11
CA LEU A 352 -17.52 10.07 -9.30
C LEU A 352 -16.48 11.16 -9.64
N ILE A 353 -15.28 10.73 -10.00
CA ILE A 353 -14.21 11.62 -10.47
C ILE A 353 -14.19 11.59 -11.99
N ASP A 354 -14.31 12.77 -12.62
CA ASP A 354 -14.26 12.90 -14.08
C ASP A 354 -12.82 12.82 -14.61
N ASP A 355 -11.88 13.49 -13.95
CA ASP A 355 -10.45 13.47 -14.27
C ASP A 355 -9.61 13.30 -13.01
N ILE A 356 -8.95 12.16 -12.92
CA ILE A 356 -8.13 11.80 -11.76
C ILE A 356 -6.87 12.67 -11.63
N GLN A 357 -6.31 13.17 -12.74
CA GLN A 357 -5.12 14.02 -12.69
C GLN A 357 -5.45 15.40 -12.09
N ILE A 358 -6.61 15.93 -12.42
CA ILE A 358 -7.10 17.17 -11.81
C ILE A 358 -7.33 16.94 -10.32
N GLU A 359 -7.94 15.81 -9.95
CA GLU A 359 -8.22 15.51 -8.55
C GLU A 359 -6.93 15.34 -7.74
N PHE A 360 -5.88 14.72 -8.30
CA PHE A 360 -4.57 14.63 -7.61
C PHE A 360 -3.95 16.01 -7.32
N ASN A 361 -4.19 16.99 -8.16
CA ASN A 361 -3.66 18.34 -7.99
C ASN A 361 -4.44 19.17 -6.94
N ASN A 362 -5.62 18.69 -6.51
CA ASN A 362 -6.41 19.35 -5.45
C ASN A 362 -5.84 19.06 -4.04
N TYR A 363 -4.95 18.09 -3.91
CA TYR A 363 -4.34 17.71 -2.64
C TYR A 363 -2.82 17.83 -2.73
N ASP A 364 -2.16 18.09 -1.60
CA ASP A 364 -0.71 18.26 -1.56
C ASP A 364 0.01 16.92 -1.78
N ASN A 365 0.23 16.18 -0.71
CA ASN A 365 0.96 14.92 -0.76
C ASN A 365 0.05 13.74 -0.36
N PRO A 366 0.19 12.58 -1.02
CA PRO A 366 -0.53 11.39 -0.60
C PRO A 366 0.00 10.92 0.76
N TYR A 367 -0.91 10.36 1.55
CA TYR A 367 -0.57 9.57 2.73
C TYR A 367 -0.26 8.12 2.34
N MET A 368 -1.01 7.57 1.39
CA MET A 368 -0.85 6.18 0.95
C MET A 368 -1.17 6.02 -0.53
N LEU A 369 -0.40 5.16 -1.21
CA LEU A 369 -0.67 4.71 -2.57
C LEU A 369 -0.79 3.18 -2.59
N ILE A 370 -1.78 2.67 -3.34
CA ILE A 370 -2.01 1.24 -3.52
C ILE A 370 -2.02 0.92 -5.01
N TYR A 371 -1.16 0.00 -5.41
CA TYR A 371 -1.03 -0.47 -6.79
C TYR A 371 -1.31 -1.99 -6.88
N GLN A 372 -1.90 -2.39 -8.02
CA GLN A 372 -2.19 -3.80 -8.31
C GLN A 372 -1.78 -4.19 -9.73
#